data_f7373235a9d652a08959b6e9f7b5741f
#
_entry.id   f7373235a9d652a08959b6e9f7b5741f
#
_cell.length_a   1.000
_cell.length_b   1.000
_cell.length_c   1.000
_cell.angle_alpha   90.00
_cell.angle_beta   90.00
_cell.angle_gamma   90.00
#
_symmetry.space_group_name_H-M   'P 1'
#
loop_
_entity.id
_entity.type
_entity.pdbx_description
1 polymer ?
#
loop_
_entity_poly.entity_id
_entity_poly.type
_entity_poly.pdbx_seq_one_letter_code
_entity_poly.pdbx_strand_id
1 'polypeptide(L)'
;MDVITQDLRLNLTEQGFLVNMADWNKGVAEQLSLLNNIRLSDDHWEIILFIRRYYQRFKHLPNARVFTKAIAKEFGEAKGNSRYLHKLFPAGPLKYACKLAGLPKPPTCL
;
A
#
# COMPACT_ATOMS: atom_id res chain seq x y z
N MET A 1 -21.91 -12.25 5.79
CA MET A 1 -21.52 -12.30 5.16
C MET A 1 -20.87 -11.80 4.58
N ASP A 2 -20.57 -11.51 4.52
CA ASP A 2 -20.31 -11.02 3.80
C ASP A 2 -19.82 -11.16 2.72
N VAL A 3 -20.07 -11.20 2.84
CA VAL A 3 -20.46 -11.24 1.43
C VAL A 3 -19.38 -10.74 0.54
N ILE A 4 -18.88 -9.57 0.84
CA ILE A 4 -17.83 -8.94 0.04
C ILE A 4 -16.60 -9.82 -0.04
N THR A 5 -16.24 -10.38 1.09
CA THR A 5 -15.08 -11.28 1.12
C THR A 5 -15.32 -12.51 0.26
N GLN A 6 -16.54 -12.91 0.12
CA GLN A 6 -16.86 -14.05 -0.71
C GLN A 6 -16.70 -13.74 -2.18
N ASP A 7 -17.05 -12.51 -2.56
CA ASP A 7 -16.96 -12.09 -3.94
C ASP A 7 -15.54 -11.89 -4.39
N LEU A 8 -14.70 -11.40 -3.49
CA LEU A 8 -13.30 -11.15 -3.80
C LEU A 8 -12.46 -12.26 -3.19
N ARG A 9 -12.30 -13.31 -3.90
CA ARG A 9 -11.50 -14.43 -3.44
C ARG A 9 -10.04 -14.08 -3.56
N LEU A 10 -9.55 -13.41 -2.54
CA LEU A 10 -8.18 -12.93 -2.54
C LEU A 10 -7.21 -14.07 -2.34
N ASN A 11 -6.22 -14.14 -3.21
CA ASN A 11 -5.14 -15.11 -3.10
C ASN A 11 -3.96 -14.40 -2.45
N LEU A 12 -3.76 -14.64 -1.17
CA LEU A 12 -2.79 -13.91 -0.36
C LEU A 12 -1.67 -14.81 0.12
N THR A 13 -0.50 -14.21 0.31
CA THR A 13 0.62 -14.89 0.95
C THR A 13 0.32 -15.05 2.44
N GLU A 14 1.17 -15.78 3.16
CA GLU A 14 1.03 -15.93 4.61
C GLU A 14 1.06 -14.60 5.33
N GLN A 15 1.74 -13.62 4.74
CA GLN A 15 1.88 -12.31 5.35
C GLN A 15 0.79 -11.34 4.90
N GLY A 16 -0.15 -11.84 4.09
CA GLY A 16 -1.30 -11.05 3.69
C GLY A 16 -1.11 -10.20 2.44
N PHE A 17 -0.05 -10.45 1.68
CA PHE A 17 0.18 -9.73 0.43
C PHE A 17 -0.48 -10.50 -0.71
N LEU A 18 -0.95 -9.75 -1.73
CA LEU A 18 -1.56 -10.34 -2.90
C LEU A 18 -0.53 -11.17 -3.66
N VAL A 19 -0.87 -12.41 -3.99
CA VAL A 19 0.05 -13.30 -4.68
C VAL A 19 0.31 -12.82 -6.10
N ASN A 20 -0.74 -12.38 -6.81
CA ASN A 20 -0.63 -11.98 -8.20
C ASN A 20 -1.05 -10.52 -8.34
N MET A 21 -0.09 -9.66 -8.70
CA MET A 21 -0.34 -8.24 -8.84
C MET A 21 -1.42 -7.94 -9.89
N ALA A 22 -1.59 -8.80 -10.87
CA ALA A 22 -2.58 -8.60 -11.90
C ALA A 22 -4.01 -8.69 -11.38
N ASP A 23 -4.20 -9.29 -10.21
CA ASP A 23 -5.52 -9.42 -9.60
C ASP A 23 -5.95 -8.16 -8.87
N TRP A 24 -5.08 -7.16 -8.78
CA TRP A 24 -5.39 -5.96 -8.02
C TRP A 24 -6.34 -5.03 -8.76
N ASN A 25 -7.26 -4.48 -8.01
CA ASN A 25 -8.08 -3.34 -8.44
C ASN A 25 -8.49 -2.58 -7.18
N LYS A 26 -9.25 -1.51 -7.34
CA LYS A 26 -9.64 -0.70 -6.18
C LYS A 26 -10.48 -1.47 -5.18
N GLY A 27 -11.33 -2.36 -5.66
CA GLY A 27 -12.12 -3.21 -4.77
C GLY A 27 -11.26 -4.14 -3.94
N VAL A 28 -10.19 -4.67 -4.52
CA VAL A 28 -9.23 -5.49 -3.80
C VAL A 28 -8.54 -4.67 -2.71
N ALA A 29 -8.13 -3.44 -3.05
CA ALA A 29 -7.51 -2.56 -2.05
C ALA A 29 -8.45 -2.29 -0.89
N GLU A 30 -9.74 -2.07 -1.18
CA GLU A 30 -10.72 -1.85 -0.12
C GLU A 30 -10.88 -3.09 0.76
N GLN A 31 -10.90 -4.26 0.14
CA GLN A 31 -10.99 -5.50 0.89
C GLN A 31 -9.77 -5.69 1.78
N LEU A 32 -8.58 -5.44 1.23
CA LEU A 32 -7.35 -5.55 2.00
C LEU A 32 -7.31 -4.54 3.14
N SER A 33 -7.85 -3.33 2.92
CA SER A 33 -7.88 -2.34 3.99
C SER A 33 -8.76 -2.79 5.15
N LEU A 34 -9.89 -3.41 4.85
CA LEU A 34 -10.76 -3.94 5.89
C LEU A 34 -10.06 -5.04 6.68
N LEU A 35 -9.35 -5.92 6.00
CA LEU A 35 -8.63 -7.00 6.66
C LEU A 35 -7.51 -6.47 7.57
N ASN A 36 -7.02 -5.29 7.30
CA ASN A 36 -5.92 -4.70 8.05
C ASN A 36 -6.36 -3.54 8.94
N ASN A 37 -7.66 -3.37 9.10
CA ASN A 37 -8.23 -2.33 9.97
C ASN A 37 -7.79 -0.92 9.62
N ILE A 38 -7.68 -0.66 8.31
CA ILE A 38 -7.34 0.66 7.81
C ILE A 38 -8.54 1.22 7.07
N ARG A 39 -8.98 2.41 7.46
CA ARG A 39 -10.06 3.09 6.76
C ARG A 39 -9.42 3.96 5.68
N LEU A 40 -9.69 3.65 4.42
CA LEU A 40 -9.11 4.38 3.32
C LEU A 40 -9.73 5.76 3.18
N SER A 41 -8.87 6.76 3.07
CA SER A 41 -9.25 8.14 2.75
C SER A 41 -8.58 8.51 1.44
N ASP A 42 -8.91 9.68 0.93
CA ASP A 42 -8.26 10.18 -0.28
C ASP A 42 -6.75 10.24 -0.10
N ASP A 43 -6.29 10.58 1.10
CA ASP A 43 -4.86 10.64 1.37
C ASP A 43 -4.20 9.26 1.28
N HIS A 44 -4.91 8.24 1.74
CA HIS A 44 -4.40 6.86 1.59
C HIS A 44 -4.31 6.48 0.12
N TRP A 45 -5.36 6.79 -0.65
CA TRP A 45 -5.38 6.46 -2.07
C TRP A 45 -4.23 7.12 -2.82
N GLU A 46 -3.92 8.34 -2.45
CA GLU A 46 -2.82 9.07 -3.08
C GLU A 46 -1.51 8.30 -2.94
N ILE A 47 -1.25 7.79 -1.75
CA ILE A 47 -0.02 7.04 -1.47
C ILE A 47 -0.05 5.66 -2.13
N ILE A 48 -1.19 4.99 -2.09
CA ILE A 48 -1.34 3.67 -2.71
C ILE A 48 -1.09 3.76 -4.22
N LEU A 49 -1.69 4.74 -4.87
CA LEU A 49 -1.51 4.89 -6.30
C LEU A 49 -0.09 5.34 -6.64
N PHE A 50 0.51 6.14 -5.78
CA PHE A 50 1.89 6.55 -5.95
C PHE A 50 2.84 5.36 -5.95
N ILE A 51 2.73 4.47 -4.96
CA ILE A 51 3.65 3.34 -4.89
C ILE A 51 3.43 2.36 -6.06
N ARG A 52 2.20 2.26 -6.55
CA ARG A 52 1.94 1.45 -7.73
C ARG A 52 2.65 2.03 -8.96
N ARG A 53 2.55 3.36 -9.15
CA ARG A 53 3.25 4.01 -10.28
C ARG A 53 4.76 3.86 -10.16
N TYR A 54 5.27 3.97 -8.94
CA TYR A 54 6.69 3.78 -8.68
C TYR A 54 7.14 2.39 -9.12
N TYR A 55 6.41 1.36 -8.72
CA TYR A 55 6.77 0.00 -9.06
C TYR A 55 6.68 -0.24 -10.58
N GLN A 56 5.65 0.31 -11.21
CA GLN A 56 5.50 0.17 -12.65
C GLN A 56 6.67 0.81 -13.40
N ARG A 57 7.16 1.91 -12.89
CA ARG A 57 8.24 2.64 -13.54
C ARG A 57 9.60 2.00 -13.27
N PHE A 58 9.89 1.67 -12.04
CA PHE A 58 11.24 1.23 -11.65
C PHE A 58 11.38 -0.27 -11.53
N LYS A 59 10.28 -1.01 -11.53
CA LYS A 59 10.27 -2.48 -11.45
C LYS A 59 10.87 -3.03 -10.16
N HIS A 60 11.01 -2.19 -9.15
CA HIS A 60 11.41 -2.62 -7.81
C HIS A 60 10.83 -1.65 -6.80
N LEU A 61 10.85 -2.07 -5.55
CA LEU A 61 10.30 -1.25 -4.47
C LEU A 61 11.42 -0.52 -3.74
N PRO A 62 11.14 0.70 -3.24
CA PRO A 62 12.13 1.45 -2.49
C PRO A 62 12.25 0.92 -1.06
N ASN A 63 13.30 1.34 -0.36
CA ASN A 63 13.31 1.18 1.08
C ASN A 63 12.51 2.36 1.70
N ALA A 64 12.34 2.33 3.03
CA ALA A 64 11.49 3.32 3.69
C ALA A 64 11.99 4.76 3.50
N ARG A 65 13.30 4.94 3.53
CA ARG A 65 13.88 6.27 3.35
C ARG A 65 13.61 6.82 1.96
N VAL A 66 13.86 6.00 0.94
CA VAL A 66 13.64 6.40 -0.45
C VAL A 66 12.17 6.66 -0.71
N PHE A 67 11.32 5.82 -0.13
CA PHE A 67 9.86 5.96 -0.25
C PHE A 67 9.42 7.34 0.28
N THR A 68 9.86 7.68 1.48
CA THR A 68 9.49 8.96 2.09
C THR A 68 10.00 10.13 1.25
N LYS A 69 11.24 10.05 0.76
CA LYS A 69 11.80 11.11 -0.07
C LYS A 69 11.08 11.25 -1.40
N ALA A 70 10.69 10.12 -2.00
CA ALA A 70 9.98 10.16 -3.26
C ALA A 70 8.61 10.83 -3.10
N ILE A 71 7.93 10.56 -1.99
CA ILE A 71 6.66 11.20 -1.71
C ILE A 71 6.86 12.70 -1.49
N ALA A 72 7.91 13.09 -0.78
CA ALA A 72 8.20 14.51 -0.56
C ALA A 72 8.46 15.22 -1.89
N LYS A 73 9.13 14.55 -2.80
CA LYS A 73 9.43 15.12 -4.10
C LYS A 73 8.17 15.33 -4.93
N GLU A 74 7.23 14.39 -4.85
CA GLU A 74 6.01 14.45 -5.64
C GLU A 74 4.93 15.34 -5.01
N PHE A 75 4.73 15.22 -3.70
CA PHE A 75 3.59 15.84 -3.02
C PHE A 75 4.01 16.89 -2.00
N GLY A 76 5.30 17.11 -1.80
CA GLY A 76 5.78 18.08 -0.84
C GLY A 76 6.09 17.46 0.52
N GLU A 77 6.82 18.22 1.35
CA GLU A 77 7.28 17.71 2.63
C GLU A 77 6.16 17.54 3.65
N ALA A 78 5.03 18.23 3.44
CA ALA A 78 3.89 18.05 4.33
C ALA A 78 3.37 16.62 4.30
N LYS A 79 3.58 15.93 3.19
CA LYS A 79 3.17 14.53 3.04
C LYS A 79 4.34 13.57 3.04
N GLY A 80 5.50 14.04 2.63
CA GLY A 80 6.70 13.20 2.54
C GLY A 80 7.51 13.22 3.82
N ASN A 81 6.89 12.84 4.93
CA ASN A 81 7.58 12.75 6.20
C ASN A 81 7.02 11.59 7.01
N SER A 82 7.85 11.09 7.91
CA SER A 82 7.52 9.90 8.66
C SER A 82 6.25 10.06 9.51
N ARG A 83 6.09 11.22 10.12
CA ARG A 83 4.93 11.45 10.98
C ARG A 83 3.62 11.35 10.20
N TYR A 84 3.55 12.01 9.06
CA TYR A 84 2.36 11.99 8.23
C TYR A 84 2.06 10.58 7.74
N LEU A 85 3.09 9.88 7.26
CA LEU A 85 2.91 8.55 6.70
C LEU A 85 2.51 7.53 7.77
N HIS A 86 3.04 7.66 8.99
CA HIS A 86 2.63 6.79 10.09
C HIS A 86 1.21 7.09 10.56
N LYS A 87 0.73 8.30 10.32
CA LYS A 87 -0.64 8.63 10.61
C LYS A 87 -1.60 7.86 9.71
N LEU A 88 -1.22 7.72 8.43
CA LEU A 88 -2.02 6.97 7.48
C LEU A 88 -1.87 5.46 7.67
N PHE A 89 -0.68 4.99 7.94
CA PHE A 89 -0.37 3.57 8.07
C PHE A 89 0.43 3.33 9.36
N PRO A 90 -0.26 3.27 10.51
CA PRO A 90 0.43 3.28 11.80
C PRO A 90 1.41 2.12 12.02
N ALA A 91 1.15 0.97 11.42
CA ALA A 91 1.98 -0.21 11.64
C ALA A 91 3.16 -0.32 10.68
N GLY A 92 3.33 0.66 9.78
CA GLY A 92 4.46 0.67 8.86
C GLY A 92 4.05 1.18 7.50
N PRO A 93 4.42 2.41 7.16
CA PRO A 93 3.91 3.04 5.93
C PRO A 93 4.25 2.29 4.66
N LEU A 94 5.53 1.95 4.45
CA LEU A 94 5.91 1.29 3.21
C LEU A 94 5.28 -0.09 3.11
N LYS A 95 5.32 -0.86 4.20
CA LYS A 95 4.79 -2.21 4.21
C LYS A 95 3.30 -2.21 3.87
N TYR A 96 2.53 -1.36 4.54
CA TYR A 96 1.09 -1.38 4.37
C TYR A 96 0.64 -0.69 3.09
N ALA A 97 1.36 0.34 2.64
CA ALA A 97 1.06 0.92 1.34
C ALA A 97 1.26 -0.13 0.24
N CYS A 98 2.34 -0.90 0.29
CA CYS A 98 2.57 -1.96 -0.68
C CYS A 98 1.52 -3.05 -0.57
N LYS A 99 1.17 -3.44 0.65
CA LYS A 99 0.17 -4.48 0.85
C LYS A 99 -1.17 -4.09 0.22
N LEU A 100 -1.64 -2.88 0.49
CA LEU A 100 -2.92 -2.42 -0.04
C LEU A 100 -2.85 -2.12 -1.53
N ALA A 101 -1.67 -1.85 -2.05
CA ALA A 101 -1.47 -1.60 -3.46
C ALA A 101 -1.32 -2.88 -4.28
N GLY A 102 -1.40 -4.05 -3.64
CA GLY A 102 -1.29 -5.31 -4.34
C GLY A 102 0.11 -5.63 -4.83
N LEU A 103 1.12 -5.01 -4.23
CA LEU A 103 2.51 -5.19 -4.62
C LEU A 103 3.19 -6.22 -3.73
N PRO A 104 4.37 -6.70 -4.13
CA PRO A 104 5.12 -7.63 -3.28
C PRO A 104 5.54 -6.98 -1.98
N LYS A 105 5.91 -7.83 -1.02
CA LYS A 105 6.45 -7.35 0.24
C LYS A 105 7.77 -6.61 -0.03
N PRO A 106 7.97 -5.41 0.55
CA PRO A 106 9.24 -4.71 0.36
C PRO A 106 10.41 -5.50 0.90
N PRO A 107 11.61 -5.35 0.30
CA PRO A 107 12.77 -6.12 0.74
C PRO A 107 13.20 -5.80 2.17
N THR A 108 13.00 -4.57 2.62
CA THR A 108 13.26 -4.21 4.00
C THR A 108 11.98 -3.76 4.65
N CYS A 109 11.66 -4.34 5.78
CA CYS A 109 10.42 -4.04 6.48
C CYS A 109 10.63 -3.14 7.67
N LEU A 110 11.75 -2.52 7.73
CA LEU A 110 12.09 -1.67 8.87
C LEU A 110 11.58 -0.26 8.71
#